data_d290e9c2772dc1ea69756e601e5238fb
#
_entry.id   d290e9c2772dc1ea69756e601e5238fb
#
_cell.length_a   1.000
_cell.length_b   1.000
_cell.length_c   1.000
_cell.angle_alpha   90.00
_cell.angle_beta   90.00
_cell.angle_gamma   90.00
#
_symmetry.space_group_name_H-M   'P 1'
#
loop_
_entity.id
_entity.type
_entity.pdbx_description
1 polymer ?
#
loop_
_entity_poly.entity_id
_entity_poly.type
_entity_poly.pdbx_seq_one_letter_code
_entity_poly.pdbx_strand_id
1 'polypeptide(L)'
;MCGIVGFTGVQQAAPILLSGLSKLEYRGYDSAGIAVRDGDKLAEVVKAKGRLGNLAEKTDEGRALRGTCGIGHTRWATHGEPSQINAHPHVCGSAWHVGMDAQYVLEDMARIPVRVELASEFRYRPMALNQNALVIVISQSGETADTLAALRLAKEKGMTTLAIVNVVGSSIAREADKVFYTLAGPEISVATTKAYSAQLAAMYCIAVEFAFVRGKITEKQYVYYISELLTIAPKINKILEDKERLQWFAAKYAGAHDVFFVGRGIDYAVSLEGSLKLKEISYIHSEAYAAGELKHGTISLIEPGTLVIGVLTQSKLYEKTMSNMVECRSRGAYLLGLTTYGKYEIEETVDFAVYVPRIDEYFAGSLAVVPLQLLGYYVSVAKGLDVDKPRNLAKSVTVE
;
A
#
# COMPACT_ATOMS: atom_id res chain seq x y z
N MET A 1 -13.68 0.47 -3.74
CA MET A 1 -13.53 -0.68 -4.66
C MET A 1 -14.90 -1.22 -4.99
N CYS A 2 -15.09 -1.60 -6.23
CA CYS A 2 -16.32 -2.25 -6.67
C CYS A 2 -16.41 -3.69 -6.13
N GLY A 3 -17.58 -4.13 -5.76
CA GLY A 3 -17.88 -5.53 -5.47
C GLY A 3 -18.58 -6.16 -6.68
N ILE A 4 -18.14 -7.34 -7.10
CA ILE A 4 -18.77 -8.07 -8.21
C ILE A 4 -19.22 -9.43 -7.70
N VAL A 5 -20.44 -9.82 -8.03
CA VAL A 5 -21.01 -11.15 -7.76
C VAL A 5 -21.55 -11.71 -9.05
N GLY A 6 -21.19 -12.94 -9.37
CA GLY A 6 -21.77 -13.70 -10.49
C GLY A 6 -22.52 -14.92 -9.99
N PHE A 7 -23.61 -15.26 -10.64
CA PHE A 7 -24.39 -16.46 -10.35
C PHE A 7 -24.91 -17.10 -11.65
N THR A 8 -24.82 -18.42 -11.73
CA THR A 8 -25.53 -19.24 -12.71
C THR A 8 -25.98 -20.53 -12.04
N GLY A 9 -27.23 -20.93 -12.27
CA GLY A 9 -27.80 -22.10 -11.61
C GLY A 9 -29.26 -22.33 -11.96
N VAL A 10 -30.00 -22.99 -11.09
CA VAL A 10 -31.43 -23.30 -11.27
C VAL A 10 -32.36 -22.37 -10.49
N GLN A 11 -31.80 -21.57 -9.59
CA GLN A 11 -32.56 -20.61 -8.78
C GLN A 11 -32.60 -19.22 -9.46
N GLN A 12 -33.51 -18.35 -9.02
CA GLN A 12 -33.57 -16.97 -9.48
C GLN A 12 -32.28 -16.23 -9.08
N ALA A 13 -31.59 -15.65 -10.07
CA ALA A 13 -30.28 -15.04 -9.88
C ALA A 13 -30.34 -13.72 -9.07
N ALA A 14 -31.34 -12.88 -9.30
CA ALA A 14 -31.38 -11.55 -8.72
C ALA A 14 -31.35 -11.51 -7.19
N PRO A 15 -32.13 -12.29 -6.43
CA PRO A 15 -32.05 -12.32 -4.98
C PRO A 15 -30.69 -12.79 -4.47
N ILE A 16 -30.07 -13.77 -5.15
CA ILE A 16 -28.73 -14.29 -4.79
C ILE A 16 -27.67 -13.23 -5.04
N LEU A 17 -27.76 -12.51 -6.16
CA LEU A 17 -26.85 -11.40 -6.49
C LEU A 17 -26.96 -10.28 -5.44
N LEU A 18 -28.17 -9.88 -5.06
CA LEU A 18 -28.37 -8.87 -4.02
C LEU A 18 -27.83 -9.31 -2.67
N SER A 19 -28.05 -10.56 -2.26
CA SER A 19 -27.48 -11.12 -1.05
C SER A 19 -25.93 -11.19 -1.10
N GLY A 20 -25.35 -11.51 -2.24
CA GLY A 20 -23.90 -11.48 -2.43
C GLY A 20 -23.34 -10.06 -2.38
N LEU A 21 -24.02 -9.11 -3.05
CA LEU A 21 -23.62 -7.71 -3.07
C LEU A 21 -23.75 -7.04 -1.69
N SER A 22 -24.70 -7.45 -0.84
CA SER A 22 -24.83 -6.91 0.52
C SER A 22 -23.58 -7.19 1.38
N LYS A 23 -22.92 -8.32 1.15
CA LYS A 23 -21.64 -8.66 1.79
C LYS A 23 -20.46 -7.88 1.23
N LEU A 24 -20.63 -7.25 0.07
CA LEU A 24 -19.62 -6.47 -0.63
C LEU A 24 -19.93 -4.96 -0.63
N GLU A 25 -21.04 -4.51 -0.05
CA GLU A 25 -21.45 -3.11 -0.04
C GLU A 25 -20.41 -2.20 0.62
N TYR A 26 -19.70 -2.69 1.64
CA TYR A 26 -18.60 -1.95 2.25
C TYR A 26 -17.45 -1.62 1.27
N ARG A 27 -17.42 -2.30 0.12
CA ARG A 27 -16.46 -2.04 -0.96
C ARG A 27 -16.93 -0.97 -1.94
N GLY A 28 -18.22 -0.60 -1.91
CA GLY A 28 -18.79 0.43 -2.76
C GLY A 28 -20.28 0.60 -2.48
N TYR A 29 -20.70 1.83 -2.17
CA TYR A 29 -22.08 2.16 -1.80
C TYR A 29 -22.66 3.37 -2.52
N ASP A 30 -21.97 3.88 -3.55
CA ASP A 30 -22.41 5.09 -4.28
C ASP A 30 -23.37 4.78 -5.40
N SER A 31 -23.30 3.58 -5.93
CA SER A 31 -24.26 3.03 -6.88
C SER A 31 -24.15 1.52 -6.92
N ALA A 32 -25.25 0.85 -7.27
CA ALA A 32 -25.27 -0.60 -7.48
C ALA A 32 -26.10 -0.94 -8.74
N GLY A 33 -25.83 -2.11 -9.30
CA GLY A 33 -26.56 -2.63 -10.45
C GLY A 33 -26.51 -4.13 -10.53
N ILE A 34 -27.55 -4.74 -11.09
CA ILE A 34 -27.57 -6.14 -11.45
C ILE A 34 -28.03 -6.29 -12.90
N ALA A 35 -27.48 -7.30 -13.58
CA ALA A 35 -27.90 -7.74 -14.89
C ALA A 35 -28.28 -9.21 -14.78
N VAL A 36 -29.50 -9.56 -15.18
CA VAL A 36 -30.02 -10.93 -15.08
C VAL A 36 -30.52 -11.38 -16.44
N ARG A 37 -30.23 -12.63 -16.78
CA ARG A 37 -30.59 -13.24 -18.06
C ARG A 37 -31.51 -14.44 -17.86
N ASP A 38 -32.60 -14.46 -18.59
CA ASP A 38 -33.57 -15.54 -18.63
C ASP A 38 -33.40 -16.36 -19.93
N GLY A 39 -32.74 -17.50 -19.83
CA GLY A 39 -32.45 -18.35 -21.01
C GLY A 39 -31.64 -17.58 -22.08
N ASP A 40 -32.14 -17.55 -23.31
CA ASP A 40 -31.49 -16.91 -24.45
C ASP A 40 -31.91 -15.45 -24.67
N LYS A 41 -32.75 -14.88 -23.79
CA LYS A 41 -33.15 -13.48 -23.89
C LYS A 41 -31.99 -12.54 -23.59
N LEU A 42 -32.09 -11.28 -24.02
CA LEU A 42 -31.19 -10.23 -23.64
C LEU A 42 -31.23 -10.03 -22.10
N ALA A 43 -30.07 -9.76 -21.50
CA ALA A 43 -30.01 -9.51 -20.09
C ALA A 43 -30.75 -8.22 -19.71
N GLU A 44 -31.62 -8.30 -18.72
CA GLU A 44 -32.27 -7.15 -18.13
C GLU A 44 -31.32 -6.51 -17.10
N VAL A 45 -31.08 -5.18 -17.22
CA VAL A 45 -30.12 -4.45 -16.41
C VAL A 45 -30.83 -3.40 -15.58
N VAL A 46 -30.73 -3.49 -14.26
CA VAL A 46 -31.28 -2.49 -13.32
C VAL A 46 -30.14 -1.88 -12.53
N LYS A 47 -30.14 -0.55 -12.45
CA LYS A 47 -29.12 0.24 -11.73
C LYS A 47 -29.80 1.24 -10.79
N ALA A 48 -29.16 1.49 -9.63
CA ALA A 48 -29.59 2.48 -8.67
C ALA A 48 -28.38 3.31 -8.17
N LYS A 49 -28.60 4.62 -7.99
CA LYS A 49 -27.68 5.52 -7.30
C LYS A 49 -27.84 5.31 -5.81
N GLY A 50 -26.75 5.43 -5.05
CA GLY A 50 -26.71 5.26 -3.60
C GLY A 50 -26.51 3.83 -3.16
N ARG A 51 -26.88 3.54 -1.92
CA ARG A 51 -26.66 2.23 -1.27
C ARG A 51 -27.41 1.10 -1.98
N LEU A 52 -26.99 -0.12 -1.74
CA LEU A 52 -27.58 -1.32 -2.31
C LEU A 52 -29.09 -1.45 -2.02
N GLY A 53 -29.56 -0.90 -0.89
CA GLY A 53 -30.97 -0.85 -0.56
C GLY A 53 -31.83 -0.18 -1.63
N ASN A 54 -31.34 0.86 -2.29
CA ASN A 54 -32.04 1.53 -3.39
C ASN A 54 -32.19 0.62 -4.63
N LEU A 55 -31.22 -0.26 -4.85
CA LEU A 55 -31.32 -1.27 -5.92
C LEU A 55 -32.28 -2.40 -5.54
N ALA A 56 -32.23 -2.85 -4.29
CA ALA A 56 -33.12 -3.87 -3.75
C ALA A 56 -34.58 -3.41 -3.85
N GLU A 57 -34.88 -2.19 -3.43
CA GLU A 57 -36.22 -1.58 -3.56
C GLU A 57 -36.68 -1.50 -5.03
N LYS A 58 -35.82 -1.00 -5.92
CA LYS A 58 -36.12 -0.91 -7.37
C LYS A 58 -36.42 -2.26 -8.03
N THR A 59 -35.89 -3.33 -7.50
CA THR A 59 -36.04 -4.69 -8.03
C THR A 59 -37.01 -5.55 -7.22
N ASP A 60 -37.76 -4.97 -6.28
CA ASP A 60 -38.61 -5.68 -5.34
C ASP A 60 -37.86 -6.85 -4.67
N GLU A 61 -36.73 -6.55 -4.03
CA GLU A 61 -35.80 -7.53 -3.43
C GLU A 61 -35.34 -8.61 -4.46
N GLY A 62 -35.21 -8.21 -5.71
CA GLY A 62 -34.84 -9.08 -6.82
C GLY A 62 -36.00 -9.87 -7.43
N ARG A 63 -37.23 -9.76 -6.91
CA ARG A 63 -38.39 -10.53 -7.41
C ARG A 63 -38.91 -10.03 -8.74
N ALA A 64 -38.67 -8.76 -9.07
CA ALA A 64 -39.08 -8.17 -10.33
C ALA A 64 -38.26 -8.68 -11.54
N LEU A 65 -37.08 -9.25 -11.32
CA LEU A 65 -36.19 -9.72 -12.38
C LEU A 65 -36.22 -11.26 -12.44
N ARG A 66 -36.55 -11.80 -13.59
CA ARG A 66 -36.56 -13.26 -13.82
C ARG A 66 -35.29 -13.68 -14.55
N GLY A 67 -34.73 -14.81 -14.13
CA GLY A 67 -33.57 -15.43 -14.78
C GLY A 67 -32.66 -16.15 -13.82
N THR A 68 -31.96 -17.14 -14.33
CA THR A 68 -31.12 -18.06 -13.55
C THR A 68 -29.63 -17.81 -13.73
N CYS A 69 -29.25 -16.81 -14.55
CA CYS A 69 -27.87 -16.38 -14.75
C CYS A 69 -27.80 -14.85 -14.62
N GLY A 70 -26.78 -14.34 -13.94
CA GLY A 70 -26.62 -12.91 -13.84
C GLY A 70 -25.33 -12.48 -13.15
N ILE A 71 -25.07 -11.18 -13.22
CA ILE A 71 -23.98 -10.51 -12.53
C ILE A 71 -24.50 -9.31 -11.75
N GLY A 72 -23.91 -9.03 -10.62
CA GLY A 72 -24.19 -7.86 -9.83
C GLY A 72 -22.91 -7.09 -9.49
N HIS A 73 -23.06 -5.78 -9.31
CA HIS A 73 -21.94 -4.88 -9.06
C HIS A 73 -22.33 -3.79 -8.07
N THR A 74 -21.48 -3.55 -7.06
CA THR A 74 -21.52 -2.35 -6.21
C THR A 74 -20.34 -1.46 -6.53
N ARG A 75 -20.60 -0.16 -6.67
CA ARG A 75 -19.60 0.83 -7.06
C ARG A 75 -19.28 1.76 -5.92
N TRP A 76 -17.99 2.10 -5.81
CA TRP A 76 -17.50 3.24 -5.05
C TRP A 76 -17.12 4.35 -6.02
N ALA A 77 -17.80 5.50 -5.95
CA ALA A 77 -17.43 6.67 -6.74
C ALA A 77 -16.36 7.45 -5.98
N THR A 78 -15.22 7.62 -6.60
CA THR A 78 -14.08 8.32 -6.03
C THR A 78 -13.85 9.69 -6.65
N HIS A 79 -14.56 10.08 -7.72
CA HIS A 79 -14.48 11.40 -8.34
C HIS A 79 -15.77 11.83 -9.05
N GLY A 80 -16.08 13.13 -8.93
CA GLY A 80 -17.29 13.71 -9.47
C GLY A 80 -18.56 13.34 -8.70
N GLU A 81 -19.69 14.03 -8.98
CA GLU A 81 -20.98 13.62 -8.42
C GLU A 81 -21.18 12.12 -8.60
N PRO A 82 -21.82 11.41 -7.66
CA PRO A 82 -22.22 10.04 -7.84
C PRO A 82 -23.08 9.92 -9.10
N SER A 83 -22.41 9.76 -10.23
CA SER A 83 -22.99 9.58 -11.55
C SER A 83 -22.30 8.40 -12.19
N GLN A 84 -22.85 7.88 -13.27
CA GLN A 84 -22.32 6.70 -13.96
C GLN A 84 -20.95 6.93 -14.62
N ILE A 85 -20.47 8.18 -14.68
CA ILE A 85 -19.30 8.60 -15.46
C ILE A 85 -18.09 8.90 -14.58
N ASN A 86 -18.26 9.32 -13.31
CA ASN A 86 -17.20 9.85 -12.48
C ASN A 86 -16.76 8.91 -11.37
N ALA A 87 -15.47 8.65 -11.30
CA ALA A 87 -14.83 7.91 -10.22
C ALA A 87 -13.36 8.28 -10.06
N HIS A 88 -12.81 8.50 -8.88
CA HIS A 88 -11.42 8.60 -8.55
C HIS A 88 -11.10 8.85 -7.15
N PRO A 89 -10.04 9.06 -6.52
CA PRO A 89 -8.81 9.65 -6.81
C PRO A 89 -7.56 9.13 -6.10
N HIS A 90 -6.56 10.01 -6.07
CA HIS A 90 -5.17 9.83 -5.86
C HIS A 90 -4.75 9.86 -4.41
N VAL A 91 -4.00 8.83 -4.00
CA VAL A 91 -3.08 8.89 -2.84
C VAL A 91 -1.82 8.19 -3.27
N CYS A 92 -0.64 8.71 -2.87
CA CYS A 92 0.59 7.95 -2.93
C CYS A 92 0.35 6.64 -2.17
N GLY A 93 0.09 5.56 -2.90
CA GLY A 93 -0.23 4.28 -2.31
C GLY A 93 1.01 3.49 -1.94
N SER A 94 0.85 2.43 -1.16
CA SER A 94 1.93 1.54 -0.72
C SER A 94 2.83 1.06 -1.87
N ALA A 95 2.30 0.86 -3.08
CA ALA A 95 3.08 0.50 -4.27
C ALA A 95 4.11 1.58 -4.66
N TRP A 96 3.79 2.87 -4.48
CA TRP A 96 4.75 3.95 -4.72
C TRP A 96 5.86 3.95 -3.67
N HIS A 97 5.54 3.67 -2.39
CA HIS A 97 6.53 3.54 -1.32
C HIS A 97 7.46 2.34 -1.56
N VAL A 98 6.95 1.22 -2.10
CA VAL A 98 7.80 0.11 -2.58
C VAL A 98 8.77 0.58 -3.66
N GLY A 99 8.28 1.37 -4.63
CA GLY A 99 9.13 1.96 -5.66
C GLY A 99 10.22 2.85 -5.09
N MET A 100 9.90 3.68 -4.09
CA MET A 100 10.87 4.56 -3.42
C MET A 100 11.97 3.79 -2.68
N ASP A 101 11.63 2.72 -1.98
CA ASP A 101 12.61 1.82 -1.35
C ASP A 101 13.48 1.15 -2.42
N ALA A 102 12.84 0.56 -3.42
CA ALA A 102 13.50 -0.13 -4.52
C ALA A 102 14.45 0.77 -5.33
N GLN A 103 14.16 2.07 -5.44
CA GLN A 103 15.05 3.03 -6.10
C GLN A 103 16.42 3.04 -5.43
N TYR A 104 16.46 3.19 -4.10
CA TYR A 104 17.73 3.21 -3.37
C TYR A 104 18.51 1.91 -3.55
N VAL A 105 17.84 0.77 -3.50
CA VAL A 105 18.48 -0.54 -3.64
C VAL A 105 18.99 -0.77 -5.05
N LEU A 106 18.21 -0.50 -6.09
CA LEU A 106 18.60 -0.67 -7.49
C LEU A 106 19.73 0.27 -7.90
N GLU A 107 19.66 1.54 -7.47
CA GLU A 107 20.70 2.52 -7.82
C GLU A 107 22.04 2.18 -7.15
N ASP A 108 22.02 1.78 -5.88
CA ASP A 108 23.25 1.46 -5.17
C ASP A 108 23.80 0.05 -5.53
N MET A 109 22.94 -0.97 -5.57
CA MET A 109 23.39 -2.34 -5.81
C MET A 109 23.64 -2.64 -7.30
N ALA A 110 22.69 -2.28 -8.17
CA ALA A 110 22.76 -2.61 -9.60
C ALA A 110 23.35 -1.49 -10.47
N ARG A 111 23.57 -0.30 -9.92
CA ARG A 111 24.03 0.89 -10.64
C ARG A 111 23.16 1.22 -11.85
N ILE A 112 21.85 1.13 -11.67
CA ILE A 112 20.83 1.47 -12.66
C ILE A 112 20.16 2.75 -12.22
N PRO A 113 20.15 3.84 -13.02
CA PRO A 113 19.36 5.01 -12.71
C PRO A 113 17.88 4.66 -12.64
N VAL A 114 17.22 4.99 -11.55
CA VAL A 114 15.82 4.68 -11.32
C VAL A 114 15.04 5.96 -11.10
N ARG A 115 13.85 6.02 -11.67
CA ARG A 115 12.91 7.11 -11.45
C ARG A 115 11.58 6.52 -10.99
N VAL A 116 11.12 6.96 -9.82
CA VAL A 116 9.87 6.53 -9.25
C VAL A 116 8.83 7.62 -9.43
N GLU A 117 7.70 7.25 -10.03
CA GLU A 117 6.62 8.18 -10.33
C GLU A 117 5.27 7.63 -9.91
N LEU A 118 4.35 8.53 -9.60
CA LEU A 118 2.95 8.18 -9.44
C LEU A 118 2.35 7.89 -10.83
N ALA A 119 1.63 6.80 -10.97
CA ALA A 119 1.03 6.42 -12.25
C ALA A 119 0.06 7.49 -12.76
N SER A 120 -0.67 8.14 -11.86
CA SER A 120 -1.55 9.27 -12.14
C SER A 120 -0.82 10.50 -12.74
N GLU A 121 0.42 10.76 -12.32
CA GLU A 121 1.22 11.86 -12.85
C GLU A 121 1.97 11.44 -14.13
N PHE A 122 2.46 10.20 -14.16
CA PHE A 122 3.17 9.64 -15.31
C PHE A 122 2.36 9.76 -16.60
N ARG A 123 1.07 9.49 -16.54
CA ARG A 123 0.20 9.44 -17.74
C ARG A 123 -0.12 10.80 -18.36
N TYR A 124 -0.03 11.90 -17.61
CA TYR A 124 -0.44 13.23 -18.08
C TYR A 124 0.71 14.17 -18.34
N ARG A 125 1.89 13.84 -17.86
CA ARG A 125 3.05 14.70 -18.01
C ARG A 125 3.79 14.42 -19.32
N PRO A 126 4.14 15.45 -20.14
CA PRO A 126 5.05 15.27 -21.25
C PRO A 126 6.44 14.91 -20.71
N MET A 127 6.89 13.71 -20.96
CA MET A 127 8.15 13.19 -20.44
C MET A 127 9.16 12.93 -21.56
N ALA A 128 10.41 13.33 -21.31
CA ALA A 128 11.54 12.82 -22.06
C ALA A 128 11.85 11.39 -21.55
N LEU A 129 11.28 10.39 -22.20
CA LEU A 129 11.47 9.00 -21.85
C LEU A 129 12.62 8.39 -22.66
N ASN A 130 13.46 7.62 -22.00
CA ASN A 130 14.46 6.79 -22.68
C ASN A 130 13.73 5.54 -23.22
N GLN A 131 13.73 5.35 -24.54
CA GLN A 131 13.09 4.20 -25.19
C GLN A 131 13.69 2.84 -24.75
N ASN A 132 14.94 2.85 -24.26
CA ASN A 132 15.60 1.65 -23.73
C ASN A 132 15.31 1.43 -22.23
N ALA A 133 14.43 2.21 -21.60
CA ALA A 133 14.07 2.02 -20.22
C ALA A 133 13.13 0.82 -20.03
N LEU A 134 13.31 0.10 -18.94
CA LEU A 134 12.32 -0.85 -18.43
C LEU A 134 11.32 -0.08 -17.55
N VAL A 135 10.04 -0.19 -17.86
CA VAL A 135 8.97 0.36 -17.01
C VAL A 135 8.43 -0.74 -16.11
N ILE A 136 8.63 -0.59 -14.81
CA ILE A 136 8.10 -1.53 -13.82
C ILE A 136 6.85 -0.92 -13.21
N VAL A 137 5.71 -1.59 -13.37
CA VAL A 137 4.45 -1.22 -12.74
C VAL A 137 4.16 -2.13 -11.55
N ILE A 138 3.81 -1.52 -10.41
CA ILE A 138 3.57 -2.24 -9.16
C ILE A 138 2.10 -2.04 -8.77
N SER A 139 1.35 -3.11 -8.60
CA SER A 139 -0.05 -3.07 -8.19
C SER A 139 -0.45 -4.34 -7.45
N GLN A 140 -1.07 -4.22 -6.28
CA GLN A 140 -1.56 -5.38 -5.54
C GLN A 140 -2.68 -6.09 -6.31
N SER A 141 -3.70 -5.34 -6.76
CA SER A 141 -4.86 -5.90 -7.46
C SER A 141 -4.60 -6.20 -8.94
N GLY A 142 -3.64 -5.47 -9.55
CA GLY A 142 -3.45 -5.48 -10.99
C GLY A 142 -4.60 -4.87 -11.80
N GLU A 143 -5.51 -4.13 -11.13
CA GLU A 143 -6.69 -3.50 -11.72
C GLU A 143 -6.75 -1.98 -11.48
N THR A 144 -5.66 -1.37 -10.97
CA THR A 144 -5.60 0.07 -10.72
C THR A 144 -5.59 0.83 -12.05
N ALA A 145 -6.60 1.68 -12.27
CA ALA A 145 -6.83 2.36 -13.56
C ALA A 145 -5.61 3.17 -14.02
N ASP A 146 -5.07 4.02 -13.15
CA ASP A 146 -3.89 4.85 -13.48
C ASP A 146 -2.67 3.99 -13.81
N THR A 147 -2.44 2.92 -13.05
CA THR A 147 -1.31 2.01 -13.28
C THR A 147 -1.45 1.27 -14.61
N LEU A 148 -2.68 0.86 -14.96
CA LEU A 148 -2.97 0.23 -16.25
C LEU A 148 -2.78 1.23 -17.41
N ALA A 149 -3.22 2.46 -17.24
CA ALA A 149 -3.03 3.50 -18.24
C ALA A 149 -1.55 3.88 -18.42
N ALA A 150 -0.78 3.95 -17.32
CA ALA A 150 0.67 4.16 -17.37
C ALA A 150 1.39 3.02 -18.11
N LEU A 151 0.98 1.76 -17.86
CA LEU A 151 1.48 0.59 -18.59
C LEU A 151 1.22 0.72 -20.09
N ARG A 152 -0.01 1.04 -20.49
CA ARG A 152 -0.40 1.21 -21.89
C ARG A 152 0.39 2.32 -22.57
N LEU A 153 0.54 3.47 -21.92
CA LEU A 153 1.34 4.58 -22.41
C LEU A 153 2.81 4.18 -22.62
N ALA A 154 3.39 3.43 -21.69
CA ALA A 154 4.76 2.93 -21.83
C ALA A 154 4.90 2.01 -23.06
N LYS A 155 3.97 1.10 -23.26
CA LYS A 155 3.93 0.21 -24.43
C LYS A 155 3.72 0.96 -25.74
N GLU A 156 2.82 1.93 -25.77
CA GLU A 156 2.60 2.81 -26.94
C GLU A 156 3.88 3.52 -27.36
N LYS A 157 4.71 3.91 -26.38
CA LYS A 157 6.03 4.51 -26.63
C LYS A 157 7.15 3.50 -26.90
N GLY A 158 6.84 2.21 -27.06
CA GLY A 158 7.80 1.15 -27.41
C GLY A 158 8.70 0.70 -26.27
N MET A 159 8.38 1.01 -25.02
CA MET A 159 9.17 0.60 -23.85
C MET A 159 8.79 -0.81 -23.39
N THR A 160 9.78 -1.57 -22.93
CA THR A 160 9.54 -2.87 -22.30
C THR A 160 8.90 -2.69 -20.92
N THR A 161 7.90 -3.52 -20.60
CA THR A 161 7.14 -3.42 -19.36
C THR A 161 7.24 -4.69 -18.51
N LEU A 162 7.41 -4.51 -17.20
CA LEU A 162 7.34 -5.56 -16.18
C LEU A 162 6.26 -5.20 -15.17
N ALA A 163 5.32 -6.10 -14.96
CA ALA A 163 4.31 -5.94 -13.92
C ALA A 163 4.67 -6.75 -12.66
N ILE A 164 4.59 -6.11 -11.50
CA ILE A 164 4.64 -6.78 -10.18
C ILE A 164 3.24 -6.74 -9.62
N VAL A 165 2.56 -7.88 -9.61
CA VAL A 165 1.15 -7.99 -9.23
C VAL A 165 0.91 -9.21 -8.34
N ASN A 166 -0.13 -9.14 -7.51
CA ASN A 166 -0.51 -10.28 -6.67
C ASN A 166 -1.64 -11.13 -7.31
N VAL A 167 -2.54 -10.49 -8.07
CA VAL A 167 -3.70 -11.19 -8.65
C VAL A 167 -3.34 -11.76 -10.02
N VAL A 168 -3.36 -13.09 -10.11
CA VAL A 168 -3.13 -13.81 -11.36
C VAL A 168 -4.23 -13.50 -12.36
N GLY A 169 -3.85 -13.23 -13.62
CA GLY A 169 -4.79 -12.94 -14.70
C GLY A 169 -5.47 -11.57 -14.62
N SER A 170 -4.98 -10.66 -13.77
CA SER A 170 -5.45 -9.28 -13.73
C SER A 170 -5.18 -8.53 -15.05
N SER A 171 -5.84 -7.40 -15.26
CA SER A 171 -5.70 -6.59 -16.47
C SER A 171 -4.26 -6.16 -16.72
N ILE A 172 -3.57 -5.70 -15.69
CA ILE A 172 -2.15 -5.33 -15.77
C ILE A 172 -1.30 -6.55 -16.14
N ALA A 173 -1.58 -7.72 -15.52
CA ALA A 173 -0.84 -8.95 -15.82
C ALA A 173 -1.02 -9.44 -17.26
N ARG A 174 -2.23 -9.26 -17.83
CA ARG A 174 -2.50 -9.66 -19.22
C ARG A 174 -1.85 -8.74 -20.24
N GLU A 175 -1.66 -7.47 -19.91
CA GLU A 175 -1.17 -6.46 -20.85
C GLU A 175 0.33 -6.21 -20.78
N ALA A 176 0.99 -6.52 -19.65
CA ALA A 176 2.44 -6.35 -19.50
C ALA A 176 3.24 -7.36 -20.35
N ASP A 177 4.43 -6.97 -20.80
CA ASP A 177 5.32 -7.86 -21.56
C ASP A 177 5.90 -8.97 -20.69
N LYS A 178 6.18 -8.66 -19.41
CA LYS A 178 6.63 -9.60 -18.39
C LYS A 178 5.85 -9.40 -17.10
N VAL A 179 5.67 -10.47 -16.33
CA VAL A 179 4.94 -10.44 -15.08
C VAL A 179 5.69 -11.16 -13.99
N PHE A 180 5.78 -10.54 -12.81
CA PHE A 180 6.22 -11.15 -11.59
C PHE A 180 5.04 -11.21 -10.61
N TYR A 181 4.58 -12.41 -10.28
CA TYR A 181 3.50 -12.62 -9.32
C TYR A 181 4.05 -12.74 -7.90
N THR A 182 3.57 -11.91 -6.98
CA THR A 182 4.00 -11.95 -5.58
C THR A 182 3.41 -13.11 -4.79
N LEU A 183 2.29 -13.67 -5.25
CA LEU A 183 1.61 -14.83 -4.67
C LEU A 183 1.35 -14.71 -3.15
N ALA A 184 1.11 -13.49 -2.66
CA ALA A 184 0.85 -13.21 -1.24
C ALA A 184 -0.54 -13.70 -0.77
N GLY A 185 -1.31 -14.31 -1.64
CA GLY A 185 -2.69 -14.70 -1.38
C GLY A 185 -3.66 -13.51 -1.30
N PRO A 186 -4.94 -13.76 -0.99
CA PRO A 186 -5.94 -12.71 -0.89
C PRO A 186 -5.60 -11.74 0.24
N GLU A 187 -5.57 -10.44 -0.03
CA GLU A 187 -5.48 -9.39 0.98
C GLU A 187 -6.88 -8.80 1.20
N ILE A 188 -7.48 -9.11 2.36
CA ILE A 188 -8.87 -8.79 2.66
C ILE A 188 -8.99 -7.35 3.17
N SER A 189 -8.11 -6.95 4.08
CA SER A 189 -8.07 -5.57 4.60
C SER A 189 -7.88 -4.55 3.48
N VAL A 190 -8.55 -3.41 3.59
CA VAL A 190 -8.39 -2.29 2.65
C VAL A 190 -6.97 -1.75 2.73
N ALA A 191 -6.46 -1.51 3.93
CA ALA A 191 -5.08 -1.11 4.16
C ALA A 191 -4.12 -2.28 3.87
N THR A 192 -3.26 -2.10 2.90
CA THR A 192 -2.30 -3.12 2.46
C THR A 192 -1.19 -3.32 3.49
N THR A 193 -0.89 -4.56 3.85
CA THR A 193 0.22 -4.94 4.73
C THR A 193 1.11 -6.02 4.11
N LYS A 194 0.65 -7.26 4.05
CA LYS A 194 1.44 -8.38 3.51
C LYS A 194 1.79 -8.19 2.02
N ALA A 195 0.90 -7.58 1.23
CA ALA A 195 1.20 -7.36 -0.18
C ALA A 195 2.31 -6.32 -0.37
N TYR A 196 2.39 -5.28 0.49
CA TYR A 196 3.53 -4.36 0.52
C TYR A 196 4.85 -5.11 0.77
N SER A 197 4.90 -5.95 1.82
CA SER A 197 6.10 -6.73 2.15
C SER A 197 6.48 -7.71 1.04
N ALA A 198 5.50 -8.34 0.37
CA ALA A 198 5.75 -9.23 -0.76
C ALA A 198 6.24 -8.47 -2.01
N GLN A 199 5.75 -7.26 -2.24
CA GLN A 199 6.23 -6.38 -3.31
C GLN A 199 7.67 -5.90 -3.05
N LEU A 200 8.01 -5.54 -1.79
CA LEU A 200 9.39 -5.24 -1.42
C LEU A 200 10.31 -6.43 -1.69
N ALA A 201 9.95 -7.62 -1.23
CA ALA A 201 10.73 -8.84 -1.46
C ALA A 201 10.93 -9.11 -2.95
N ALA A 202 9.90 -8.93 -3.78
CA ALA A 202 10.01 -9.05 -5.23
C ALA A 202 11.00 -8.05 -5.83
N MET A 203 10.95 -6.78 -5.39
CA MET A 203 11.89 -5.75 -5.86
C MET A 203 13.33 -6.03 -5.41
N TYR A 204 13.53 -6.53 -4.21
CA TYR A 204 14.86 -6.94 -3.74
C TYR A 204 15.42 -8.11 -4.54
N CYS A 205 14.61 -9.12 -4.85
CA CYS A 205 15.02 -10.21 -5.75
C CYS A 205 15.45 -9.68 -7.12
N ILE A 206 14.66 -8.75 -7.69
CA ILE A 206 14.98 -8.12 -8.98
C ILE A 206 16.28 -7.31 -8.89
N ALA A 207 16.49 -6.56 -7.80
CA ALA A 207 17.69 -5.75 -7.62
C ALA A 207 18.96 -6.62 -7.51
N VAL A 208 18.90 -7.71 -6.74
CA VAL A 208 20.00 -8.67 -6.59
C VAL A 208 20.32 -9.34 -7.93
N GLU A 209 19.29 -9.79 -8.66
CA GLU A 209 19.45 -10.40 -9.98
C GLU A 209 20.05 -9.42 -10.99
N PHE A 210 19.53 -8.19 -11.05
CA PHE A 210 20.06 -7.15 -11.95
C PHE A 210 21.51 -6.80 -11.63
N ALA A 211 21.86 -6.71 -10.35
CA ALA A 211 23.21 -6.42 -9.91
C ALA A 211 24.17 -7.56 -10.34
N PHE A 212 23.73 -8.81 -10.20
CA PHE A 212 24.52 -10.00 -10.58
C PHE A 212 24.72 -10.09 -12.09
N VAL A 213 23.65 -10.03 -12.87
CA VAL A 213 23.70 -10.09 -14.35
C VAL A 213 24.55 -8.96 -14.94
N ARG A 214 24.53 -7.78 -14.29
CA ARG A 214 25.37 -6.63 -14.69
C ARG A 214 26.82 -6.70 -14.18
N GLY A 215 27.19 -7.75 -13.47
CA GLY A 215 28.54 -7.91 -12.88
C GLY A 215 28.87 -6.84 -11.82
N LYS A 216 27.87 -6.32 -11.12
CA LYS A 216 28.04 -5.32 -10.04
C LYS A 216 28.25 -5.97 -8.68
N ILE A 217 27.85 -7.20 -8.54
CA ILE A 217 28.11 -8.06 -7.38
C ILE A 217 28.74 -9.39 -7.84
N THR A 218 29.54 -9.96 -6.98
CA THR A 218 30.16 -11.29 -7.18
C THR A 218 29.16 -12.40 -6.87
N GLU A 219 29.41 -13.62 -7.34
CA GLU A 219 28.62 -14.80 -6.99
C GLU A 219 28.50 -14.99 -5.46
N LYS A 220 29.59 -14.78 -4.73
CA LYS A 220 29.59 -14.84 -3.27
C LYS A 220 28.63 -13.83 -2.64
N GLN A 221 28.59 -12.60 -3.14
CA GLN A 221 27.66 -11.57 -2.69
C GLN A 221 26.22 -11.91 -3.09
N TYR A 222 26.00 -12.47 -4.30
CA TYR A 222 24.68 -12.93 -4.73
C TYR A 222 24.12 -13.98 -3.75
N VAL A 223 24.89 -15.02 -3.46
CA VAL A 223 24.50 -16.07 -2.49
C VAL A 223 24.25 -15.47 -1.11
N TYR A 224 25.08 -14.54 -0.66
CA TYR A 224 24.88 -13.83 0.61
C TYR A 224 23.53 -13.08 0.64
N TYR A 225 23.23 -12.26 -0.38
CA TYR A 225 21.98 -11.51 -0.42
C TYR A 225 20.76 -12.42 -0.50
N ILE A 226 20.80 -13.47 -1.28
CA ILE A 226 19.70 -14.46 -1.32
C ILE A 226 19.52 -15.11 0.06
N SER A 227 20.59 -15.45 0.75
CA SER A 227 20.51 -16.03 2.10
C SER A 227 19.90 -15.03 3.11
N GLU A 228 20.24 -13.75 3.02
CA GLU A 228 19.64 -12.70 3.84
C GLU A 228 18.14 -12.55 3.57
N LEU A 229 17.70 -12.54 2.30
CA LEU A 229 16.28 -12.48 1.92
C LEU A 229 15.49 -13.65 2.53
N LEU A 230 16.04 -14.85 2.56
CA LEU A 230 15.39 -16.02 3.18
C LEU A 230 15.21 -15.88 4.70
N THR A 231 15.96 -14.98 5.35
CA THR A 231 15.83 -14.73 6.78
C THR A 231 14.73 -13.71 7.14
N ILE A 232 14.12 -13.05 6.17
CA ILE A 232 13.10 -12.01 6.42
C ILE A 232 11.91 -12.57 7.21
N ALA A 233 11.32 -13.68 6.75
CA ALA A 233 10.12 -14.24 7.39
C ALA A 233 10.35 -14.66 8.85
N PRO A 234 11.39 -15.42 9.23
CA PRO A 234 11.66 -15.73 10.63
C PRO A 234 11.99 -14.48 11.47
N LYS A 235 12.63 -13.46 10.89
CA LYS A 235 12.90 -12.20 11.59
C LYS A 235 11.61 -11.40 11.83
N ILE A 236 10.67 -11.39 10.88
CA ILE A 236 9.33 -10.80 11.08
C ILE A 236 8.59 -11.51 12.21
N ASN A 237 8.60 -12.85 12.26
CA ASN A 237 7.99 -13.60 13.36
C ASN A 237 8.53 -13.17 14.71
N LYS A 238 9.84 -12.95 14.81
CA LYS A 238 10.46 -12.46 16.05
C LYS A 238 9.98 -11.05 16.44
N ILE A 239 9.72 -10.16 15.48
CA ILE A 239 9.12 -8.83 15.77
C ILE A 239 7.71 -8.99 16.31
N LEU A 240 6.92 -9.94 15.76
CA LEU A 240 5.54 -10.19 16.18
C LEU A 240 5.43 -10.81 17.59
N GLU A 241 6.51 -11.36 18.12
CA GLU A 241 6.57 -11.88 19.50
C GLU A 241 6.59 -10.75 20.55
N ASP A 242 7.13 -9.57 20.24
CA ASP A 242 7.25 -8.41 21.17
C ASP A 242 6.18 -7.32 20.91
N LYS A 243 4.98 -7.72 20.54
CA LYS A 243 3.90 -6.80 20.16
C LYS A 243 3.26 -6.06 21.34
N GLU A 244 3.32 -6.59 22.56
CA GLU A 244 2.66 -6.03 23.74
C GLU A 244 3.21 -4.64 24.08
N ARG A 245 4.51 -4.40 23.91
CA ARG A 245 5.13 -3.08 24.11
C ARG A 245 4.55 -2.03 23.16
N LEU A 246 4.39 -2.41 21.87
CA LEU A 246 3.78 -1.54 20.86
C LEU A 246 2.30 -1.32 21.12
N GLN A 247 1.58 -2.34 21.59
CA GLN A 247 0.17 -2.21 21.97
C GLN A 247 -0.03 -1.22 23.11
N TRP A 248 0.80 -1.32 24.16
CA TRP A 248 0.78 -0.35 25.26
C TRP A 248 1.06 1.07 24.77
N PHE A 249 2.10 1.23 23.94
CA PHE A 249 2.47 2.53 23.38
C PHE A 249 1.34 3.10 22.51
N ALA A 250 0.75 2.30 21.65
CA ALA A 250 -0.34 2.69 20.76
C ALA A 250 -1.57 3.18 21.54
N ALA A 251 -1.92 2.52 22.64
CA ALA A 251 -3.03 2.95 23.51
C ALA A 251 -2.77 4.35 24.09
N LYS A 252 -1.53 4.66 24.49
CA LYS A 252 -1.14 5.98 25.01
C LYS A 252 -1.32 7.10 23.97
N TYR A 253 -1.06 6.81 22.70
CA TYR A 253 -1.10 7.79 21.62
C TYR A 253 -2.35 7.70 20.73
N ALA A 254 -3.35 6.90 21.11
CA ALA A 254 -4.60 6.79 20.37
C ALA A 254 -5.37 8.10 20.23
N GLY A 255 -5.16 9.06 21.15
CA GLY A 255 -5.75 10.40 21.12
C GLY A 255 -4.89 11.47 20.44
N ALA A 256 -3.75 11.12 19.83
CA ALA A 256 -2.91 12.09 19.13
C ALA A 256 -3.64 12.74 17.96
N HIS A 257 -3.40 14.04 17.72
CA HIS A 257 -3.93 14.75 16.56
C HIS A 257 -2.99 14.62 15.38
N ASP A 258 -1.70 14.86 15.59
CA ASP A 258 -0.67 14.88 14.58
C ASP A 258 0.48 13.96 14.98
N VAL A 259 1.01 13.22 14.01
CA VAL A 259 2.17 12.34 14.19
C VAL A 259 3.13 12.55 13.02
N PHE A 260 4.40 12.79 13.33
CA PHE A 260 5.42 12.95 12.30
C PHE A 260 6.34 11.74 12.25
N PHE A 261 6.62 11.30 11.02
CA PHE A 261 7.59 10.24 10.76
C PHE A 261 8.82 10.85 10.09
N VAL A 262 10.01 10.43 10.52
CA VAL A 262 11.27 10.93 9.94
C VAL A 262 12.22 9.77 9.66
N GLY A 263 12.91 9.86 8.52
CA GLY A 263 13.90 8.90 8.11
C GLY A 263 14.78 9.48 7.01
N ARG A 264 15.81 8.74 6.60
CA ARG A 264 16.67 9.11 5.47
C ARG A 264 16.90 7.90 4.56
N GLY A 265 16.95 8.12 3.25
CA GLY A 265 17.12 7.01 2.31
C GLY A 265 15.97 6.00 2.40
N ILE A 266 16.28 4.72 2.53
CA ILE A 266 15.32 3.63 2.71
C ILE A 266 14.40 3.89 3.91
N ASP A 267 14.95 4.38 5.02
CA ASP A 267 14.18 4.71 6.23
C ASP A 267 13.12 5.79 5.99
N TYR A 268 13.36 6.71 5.04
CA TYR A 268 12.33 7.68 4.64
C TYR A 268 11.20 7.00 3.85
N ALA A 269 11.51 6.09 2.93
CA ALA A 269 10.50 5.32 2.20
C ALA A 269 9.63 4.49 3.15
N VAL A 270 10.23 3.86 4.16
CA VAL A 270 9.52 3.14 5.23
C VAL A 270 8.66 4.07 6.08
N SER A 271 9.17 5.27 6.40
CA SER A 271 8.43 6.30 7.15
C SER A 271 7.16 6.75 6.41
N LEU A 272 7.22 6.89 5.08
CA LEU A 272 6.07 7.19 4.24
C LEU A 272 4.99 6.11 4.37
N GLU A 273 5.36 4.83 4.32
CA GLU A 273 4.42 3.72 4.48
C GLU A 273 3.84 3.66 5.89
N GLY A 274 4.66 3.86 6.93
CA GLY A 274 4.19 3.91 8.32
C GLY A 274 3.17 5.02 8.55
N SER A 275 3.44 6.22 8.03
CA SER A 275 2.51 7.35 8.06
C SER A 275 1.22 7.04 7.30
N LEU A 276 1.30 6.42 6.11
CA LEU A 276 0.13 6.01 5.35
C LEU A 276 -0.74 5.04 6.14
N LYS A 277 -0.16 3.99 6.73
CA LYS A 277 -0.91 3.00 7.52
C LYS A 277 -1.60 3.64 8.72
N LEU A 278 -0.91 4.53 9.43
CA LEU A 278 -1.51 5.21 10.57
C LEU A 278 -2.72 6.04 10.14
N LYS A 279 -2.61 6.88 9.10
CA LYS A 279 -3.72 7.72 8.66
C LYS A 279 -4.89 6.94 8.07
N GLU A 280 -4.62 5.87 7.33
CA GLU A 280 -5.66 5.06 6.67
C GLU A 280 -6.63 4.41 7.67
N ILE A 281 -6.11 3.84 8.74
CA ILE A 281 -6.91 3.00 9.65
C ILE A 281 -7.23 3.66 10.99
N SER A 282 -6.45 4.64 11.45
CA SER A 282 -6.68 5.32 12.72
C SER A 282 -7.29 6.71 12.58
N TYR A 283 -7.25 7.29 11.37
CA TYR A 283 -7.69 8.64 11.04
C TYR A 283 -6.92 9.74 11.78
N ILE A 284 -5.76 9.42 12.33
CA ILE A 284 -4.83 10.42 12.87
C ILE A 284 -4.11 11.06 11.69
N HIS A 285 -4.05 12.39 11.68
CA HIS A 285 -3.21 13.08 10.70
C HIS A 285 -1.74 12.72 10.93
N SER A 286 -1.08 12.25 9.88
CA SER A 286 0.33 11.92 9.98
C SER A 286 1.06 12.22 8.68
N GLU A 287 2.29 12.68 8.79
CA GLU A 287 3.15 13.00 7.66
C GLU A 287 4.54 12.40 7.85
N ALA A 288 5.18 12.07 6.72
CA ALA A 288 6.56 11.59 6.73
C ALA A 288 7.46 12.55 5.97
N TYR A 289 8.63 12.82 6.55
CA TYR A 289 9.62 13.73 5.98
C TYR A 289 11.00 13.08 5.90
N ALA A 290 11.73 13.40 4.84
CA ALA A 290 13.17 13.21 4.89
C ALA A 290 13.70 14.02 6.09
N ALA A 291 14.36 13.38 7.04
CA ALA A 291 14.65 13.98 8.36
C ALA A 291 15.35 15.35 8.29
N GLY A 292 16.21 15.54 7.28
CA GLY A 292 16.87 16.82 7.06
C GLY A 292 15.97 17.96 6.59
N GLU A 293 14.82 17.63 6.00
CA GLU A 293 13.89 18.62 5.43
C GLU A 293 12.91 19.16 6.48
N LEU A 294 12.70 18.46 7.59
CA LEU A 294 11.75 18.86 8.63
C LEU A 294 12.00 20.29 9.13
N LYS A 295 13.27 20.68 9.26
CA LYS A 295 13.68 22.00 9.75
C LYS A 295 13.37 23.17 8.78
N HIS A 296 13.04 22.87 7.51
CA HIS A 296 12.77 23.90 6.51
C HIS A 296 11.31 24.39 6.49
N GLY A 297 10.57 24.20 7.57
CA GLY A 297 9.20 24.69 7.75
C GLY A 297 8.41 23.86 8.74
N THR A 298 8.24 22.58 8.46
CA THR A 298 7.35 21.67 9.21
C THR A 298 7.69 21.53 10.69
N ILE A 299 8.93 21.72 11.08
CA ILE A 299 9.36 21.72 12.49
C ILE A 299 8.60 22.75 13.34
N SER A 300 8.01 23.78 12.72
CA SER A 300 7.15 24.76 13.40
C SER A 300 5.86 24.16 13.97
N LEU A 301 5.46 22.98 13.47
CA LEU A 301 4.29 22.24 13.95
C LEU A 301 4.58 21.36 15.17
N ILE A 302 5.84 21.27 15.57
CA ILE A 302 6.24 20.48 16.74
C ILE A 302 5.92 21.26 18.01
N GLU A 303 5.00 20.73 18.80
CA GLU A 303 4.58 21.25 20.10
C GLU A 303 4.92 20.25 21.21
N PRO A 304 4.92 20.66 22.48
CA PRO A 304 5.13 19.75 23.61
C PRO A 304 4.17 18.55 23.57
N GLY A 305 4.74 17.36 23.53
CA GLY A 305 4.00 16.08 23.44
C GLY A 305 3.67 15.60 22.02
N THR A 306 3.97 16.36 20.97
CA THR A 306 3.84 15.88 19.59
C THR A 306 4.69 14.64 19.38
N LEU A 307 4.08 13.54 18.87
CA LEU A 307 4.79 12.30 18.59
C LEU A 307 5.60 12.41 17.30
N VAL A 308 6.91 12.19 17.43
CA VAL A 308 7.82 12.07 16.29
C VAL A 308 8.42 10.66 16.29
N ILE A 309 8.24 9.94 15.19
CA ILE A 309 8.70 8.57 14.99
C ILE A 309 9.90 8.60 14.05
N GLY A 310 11.07 8.25 14.55
CA GLY A 310 12.30 8.13 13.76
C GLY A 310 12.56 6.70 13.34
N VAL A 311 12.85 6.47 12.06
CA VAL A 311 13.34 5.20 11.53
C VAL A 311 14.83 5.34 11.27
N LEU A 312 15.64 4.48 11.91
CA LEU A 312 17.11 4.60 11.97
C LEU A 312 17.79 3.24 11.76
N THR A 313 17.53 2.59 10.61
CA THR A 313 18.11 1.28 10.28
C THR A 313 19.39 1.38 9.43
N GLN A 314 19.62 2.55 8.80
CA GLN A 314 20.75 2.80 7.92
C GLN A 314 21.96 3.34 8.72
N SER A 315 23.01 2.53 8.90
CA SER A 315 24.15 2.88 9.79
C SER A 315 24.84 4.18 9.38
N LYS A 316 25.03 4.42 8.09
CA LYS A 316 25.67 5.64 7.56
C LYS A 316 24.85 6.91 7.80
N LEU A 317 23.55 6.78 8.03
CA LEU A 317 22.62 7.89 8.17
C LEU A 317 22.09 8.03 9.62
N TYR A 318 22.43 7.08 10.48
CA TYR A 318 21.95 6.98 11.86
C TYR A 318 22.16 8.28 12.65
N GLU A 319 23.39 8.73 12.78
CA GLU A 319 23.75 9.94 13.53
C GLU A 319 23.06 11.21 12.96
N LYS A 320 22.90 11.27 11.62
CA LYS A 320 22.25 12.40 10.97
C LYS A 320 20.74 12.43 11.26
N THR A 321 20.10 11.28 11.26
CA THR A 321 18.67 11.17 11.61
C THR A 321 18.47 11.44 13.09
N MET A 322 19.34 10.91 13.94
CA MET A 322 19.34 11.17 15.39
C MET A 322 19.44 12.65 15.70
N SER A 323 20.38 13.35 15.06
CA SER A 323 20.51 14.82 15.24
C SER A 323 19.22 15.57 14.90
N ASN A 324 18.50 15.17 13.84
CA ASN A 324 17.22 15.80 13.51
C ASN A 324 16.12 15.46 14.54
N MET A 325 16.14 14.27 15.13
CA MET A 325 15.22 13.94 16.21
C MET A 325 15.48 14.78 17.47
N VAL A 326 16.75 15.03 17.80
CA VAL A 326 17.13 15.92 18.90
C VAL A 326 16.61 17.35 18.67
N GLU A 327 16.62 17.84 17.42
CA GLU A 327 16.02 19.14 17.08
C GLU A 327 14.50 19.16 17.38
N CYS A 328 13.78 18.06 17.17
CA CYS A 328 12.37 17.92 17.56
C CYS A 328 12.20 17.87 19.09
N ARG A 329 13.06 17.11 19.77
CA ARG A 329 13.05 17.01 21.24
C ARG A 329 13.23 18.37 21.92
N SER A 330 14.11 19.21 21.39
CA SER A 330 14.32 20.56 21.93
C SER A 330 13.09 21.47 21.87
N ARG A 331 12.06 21.06 21.10
CA ARG A 331 10.75 21.72 21.00
C ARG A 331 9.64 21.01 21.76
N GLY A 332 10.01 19.99 22.55
CA GLY A 332 9.09 19.25 23.39
C GLY A 332 8.44 18.02 22.74
N ALA A 333 8.90 17.58 21.56
CA ALA A 333 8.42 16.34 20.96
C ALA A 333 8.65 15.13 21.87
N TYR A 334 7.72 14.19 21.84
CA TYR A 334 7.92 12.84 22.35
C TYR A 334 8.50 11.98 21.23
N LEU A 335 9.63 11.34 21.47
CA LEU A 335 10.36 10.62 20.44
C LEU A 335 10.18 9.10 20.55
N LEU A 336 9.73 8.48 19.47
CA LEU A 336 9.87 7.04 19.27
C LEU A 336 11.00 6.79 18.26
N GLY A 337 12.00 5.99 18.65
CA GLY A 337 13.09 5.58 17.77
C GLY A 337 12.98 4.11 17.39
N LEU A 338 12.92 3.82 16.09
CA LEU A 338 12.93 2.46 15.54
C LEU A 338 14.30 2.16 14.91
N THR A 339 15.00 1.17 15.44
CA THR A 339 16.35 0.80 14.99
C THR A 339 16.59 -0.70 15.07
N THR A 340 17.79 -1.15 14.77
CA THR A 340 18.17 -2.58 14.82
C THR A 340 18.76 -2.96 16.19
N TYR A 341 18.60 -4.21 16.60
CA TYR A 341 19.25 -4.74 17.80
C TYR A 341 20.75 -4.41 17.82
N GLY A 342 21.25 -4.00 18.99
CA GLY A 342 22.64 -3.60 19.22
C GLY A 342 22.90 -2.11 19.08
N LYS A 343 21.88 -1.30 18.76
CA LYS A 343 21.92 0.16 18.76
C LYS A 343 21.19 0.72 20.00
N TYR A 344 21.61 0.25 21.19
CA TYR A 344 20.91 0.57 22.45
C TYR A 344 21.19 1.99 22.95
N GLU A 345 22.22 2.64 22.44
CA GLU A 345 22.52 4.05 22.70
C GLU A 345 21.38 5.01 22.32
N ILE A 346 20.46 4.57 21.48
CA ILE A 346 19.25 5.35 21.11
C ILE A 346 18.40 5.71 22.34
N GLU A 347 18.39 4.86 23.38
CA GLU A 347 17.58 5.04 24.58
C GLU A 347 17.99 6.29 25.39
N GLU A 348 19.21 6.79 25.19
CA GLU A 348 19.65 8.06 25.82
C GLU A 348 18.95 9.27 25.17
N THR A 349 18.47 9.12 23.93
CA THR A 349 17.90 10.22 23.15
C THR A 349 16.41 10.11 22.95
N VAL A 350 15.82 8.91 22.88
CA VAL A 350 14.38 8.76 22.63
C VAL A 350 13.62 8.39 23.89
N ASP A 351 12.34 8.68 23.91
CA ASP A 351 11.45 8.35 25.04
C ASP A 351 10.91 6.91 24.94
N PHE A 352 10.91 6.34 23.74
CA PHE A 352 10.50 4.96 23.49
C PHE A 352 11.31 4.36 22.34
N ALA A 353 12.01 3.26 22.60
CA ALA A 353 12.79 2.56 21.58
C ALA A 353 12.08 1.28 21.11
N VAL A 354 12.12 1.05 19.81
CA VAL A 354 11.65 -0.18 19.15
C VAL A 354 12.80 -0.79 18.37
N TYR A 355 13.01 -2.09 18.55
CA TYR A 355 14.12 -2.79 17.93
C TYR A 355 13.63 -3.85 16.95
N VAL A 356 14.29 -3.91 15.79
CA VAL A 356 14.08 -4.99 14.81
C VAL A 356 15.36 -5.84 14.69
N PRO A 357 15.26 -7.12 14.32
CA PRO A 357 16.43 -7.95 14.06
C PRO A 357 17.37 -7.35 13.02
N ARG A 358 18.66 -7.60 13.16
CA ARG A 358 19.65 -7.20 12.14
C ARG A 358 19.45 -7.99 10.86
N ILE A 359 19.55 -7.29 9.75
CA ILE A 359 19.57 -7.81 8.40
C ILE A 359 20.49 -6.91 7.57
N ASP A 360 20.86 -7.31 6.35
CA ASP A 360 21.54 -6.40 5.45
C ASP A 360 20.71 -5.10 5.26
N GLU A 361 21.38 -3.96 5.28
CA GLU A 361 20.71 -2.65 5.28
C GLU A 361 19.82 -2.43 4.04
N TYR A 362 20.12 -3.05 2.92
CA TYR A 362 19.27 -3.01 1.73
C TYR A 362 17.88 -3.62 1.96
N PHE A 363 17.75 -4.55 2.89
CA PHE A 363 16.50 -5.27 3.16
C PHE A 363 15.83 -4.85 4.47
N ALA A 364 16.42 -3.88 5.15
CA ALA A 364 15.94 -3.41 6.46
C ALA A 364 14.51 -2.86 6.41
N GLY A 365 14.09 -2.31 5.27
CA GLY A 365 12.72 -1.82 5.05
C GLY A 365 11.65 -2.89 5.29
N SER A 366 11.92 -4.16 4.94
CA SER A 366 11.01 -5.28 5.19
C SER A 366 10.75 -5.56 6.67
N LEU A 367 11.70 -5.26 7.54
CA LEU A 367 11.57 -5.46 8.99
C LEU A 367 11.05 -4.20 9.67
N ALA A 368 11.57 -3.03 9.30
CA ALA A 368 11.22 -1.76 9.93
C ALA A 368 9.76 -1.35 9.70
N VAL A 369 9.15 -1.76 8.61
CA VAL A 369 7.73 -1.47 8.34
C VAL A 369 6.78 -2.21 9.30
N VAL A 370 7.15 -3.38 9.80
CA VAL A 370 6.27 -4.24 10.61
C VAL A 370 5.86 -3.57 11.93
N PRO A 371 6.77 -3.01 12.76
CA PRO A 371 6.37 -2.26 13.94
C PRO A 371 5.48 -1.06 13.63
N LEU A 372 5.65 -0.38 12.48
CA LEU A 372 4.83 0.76 12.08
C LEU A 372 3.42 0.32 11.67
N GLN A 373 3.30 -0.83 11.00
CA GLN A 373 1.99 -1.45 10.69
C GLN A 373 1.28 -1.87 11.98
N LEU A 374 1.99 -2.48 12.92
CA LEU A 374 1.45 -2.84 14.24
C LEU A 374 1.01 -1.61 15.03
N LEU A 375 1.77 -0.52 14.98
CA LEU A 375 1.41 0.73 15.63
C LEU A 375 0.08 1.27 15.08
N GLY A 376 -0.07 1.37 13.77
CA GLY A 376 -1.32 1.78 13.13
C GLY A 376 -2.50 0.87 13.53
N TYR A 377 -2.28 -0.44 13.51
CA TYR A 377 -3.26 -1.44 13.92
C TYR A 377 -3.72 -1.24 15.36
N TYR A 378 -2.79 -1.19 16.33
CA TYR A 378 -3.15 -1.08 17.74
C TYR A 378 -3.73 0.29 18.13
N VAL A 379 -3.29 1.37 17.49
CA VAL A 379 -3.93 2.69 17.63
C VAL A 379 -5.41 2.61 17.20
N SER A 380 -5.69 1.96 16.08
CA SER A 380 -7.06 1.81 15.57
C SER A 380 -7.92 0.93 16.47
N VAL A 381 -7.37 -0.16 16.97
CA VAL A 381 -8.04 -1.04 17.96
C VAL A 381 -8.33 -0.25 19.24
N ALA A 382 -7.39 0.52 19.76
CA ALA A 382 -7.59 1.35 20.96
C ALA A 382 -8.67 2.42 20.76
N LYS A 383 -8.87 2.90 19.53
CA LYS A 383 -9.95 3.82 19.15
C LYS A 383 -11.28 3.13 18.85
N GLY A 384 -11.36 1.80 18.90
CA GLY A 384 -12.57 1.03 18.56
C GLY A 384 -12.94 1.06 17.07
N LEU A 385 -11.95 1.25 16.18
CA LEU A 385 -12.17 1.36 14.74
C LEU A 385 -12.05 0.00 14.05
N ASP A 386 -12.76 -0.17 12.92
CA ASP A 386 -12.60 -1.35 12.05
C ASP A 386 -11.31 -1.21 11.22
N VAL A 387 -10.31 -2.00 11.55
CA VAL A 387 -8.99 -1.97 10.90
C VAL A 387 -9.00 -2.54 9.48
N ASP A 388 -9.96 -3.40 9.16
CA ASP A 388 -10.06 -4.03 7.85
C ASP A 388 -10.91 -3.21 6.86
N LYS A 389 -11.83 -2.40 7.40
CA LYS A 389 -12.80 -1.63 6.62
C LYS A 389 -12.81 -0.15 7.04
N PRO A 390 -11.68 0.56 6.89
CA PRO A 390 -11.62 1.97 7.23
C PRO A 390 -12.62 2.78 6.40
N ARG A 391 -13.18 3.83 7.02
CA ARG A 391 -14.12 4.72 6.32
C ARG A 391 -13.44 5.40 5.14
N ASN A 392 -14.23 5.71 4.10
CA ASN A 392 -13.82 6.50 2.94
C ASN A 392 -12.69 5.89 2.08
N LEU A 393 -12.33 4.64 2.29
CA LEU A 393 -11.31 3.94 1.51
C LEU A 393 -11.88 2.74 0.78
N ALA A 394 -11.29 2.43 -0.38
CA ALA A 394 -11.59 1.25 -1.19
C ALA A 394 -10.33 0.41 -1.42
N LYS A 395 -10.46 -0.91 -1.52
CA LYS A 395 -9.32 -1.84 -1.67
C LYS A 395 -8.53 -1.64 -2.96
N SER A 396 -9.17 -1.26 -4.05
CA SER A 396 -8.49 -0.83 -5.28
C SER A 396 -9.29 0.24 -6.00
N VAL A 397 -8.59 1.14 -6.66
CA VAL A 397 -9.15 2.20 -7.48
C VAL A 397 -9.12 1.73 -8.92
N THR A 398 -10.27 1.30 -9.42
CA THR A 398 -10.42 0.69 -10.77
C THR A 398 -10.95 1.66 -11.82
N VAL A 399 -11.12 2.92 -11.45
CA VAL A 399 -11.72 3.98 -12.27
C VAL A 399 -10.99 5.29 -12.03
N GLU A 400 -10.99 6.13 -13.06
CA GLU A 400 -10.49 7.51 -13.02
C GLU A 400 -11.47 8.46 -12.38
#